data_63f26a7164e99828a0a319f10b6fbe24
#
_entry.id   63f26a7164e99828a0a319f10b6fbe24
#
_cell.length_a   1.000
_cell.length_b   1.000
_cell.length_c   1.000
_cell.angle_alpha   90.00
_cell.angle_beta   90.00
_cell.angle_gamma   90.00
#
_symmetry.space_group_name_H-M   'P 1'
#
loop_
_entity.id
_entity.type
_entity.pdbx_description
1 polymer ?
#
loop_
_entity_poly.entity_id
_entity_poly.type
_entity_poly.pdbx_seq_one_letter_code
_entity_poly.pdbx_strand_id
1 'polypeptide(L)'
;MDEAWRGRSSARSASASVCNVSESELAFLLPASLIKPRPAAGAAPYTAAMSSIADLRKSYERAELDESASQSDPLAQFDQWLKEAIAAQLPEPNAMTLATVGSDLRPSTRVVLIKGYDAQGIVWYTNFESRKGQELAANPFAALQFHWVELERVVRIEGRVEKVSDQEADTYYASRPLDSRIGAWASPQSQVISGRGVLVANAAKYAAQFLLNPPRPPHWGGYRLRPDNWQFWQGRKSRLHDRLQYRLEAGSGGAWLRQRLAP
;
A
#
# COMPACT_ATOMS: atom_id res chain seq x y z
N MET A 1 49.36 19.50 46.22
CA MET A 1 48.69 18.32 46.80
C MET A 1 48.05 17.60 45.65
N ASP A 2 48.82 16.79 44.87
CA ASP A 2 49.06 15.34 45.07
C ASP A 2 47.74 14.57 45.08
N GLU A 3 47.50 13.63 44.28
CA GLU A 3 48.34 12.55 43.75
C GLU A 3 47.79 11.92 42.50
N ALA A 4 48.69 11.46 41.69
CA ALA A 4 48.59 10.62 40.53
C ALA A 4 48.03 9.21 40.85
N TRP A 5 47.35 8.60 39.89
CA TRP A 5 47.43 7.15 39.74
C TRP A 5 47.63 6.75 38.27
N ARG A 6 48.78 6.11 38.04
CA ARG A 6 49.19 5.47 36.78
C ARG A 6 48.69 4.01 36.79
N GLY A 7 48.24 3.54 35.68
CA GLY A 7 47.88 2.12 35.50
C GLY A 7 47.85 1.69 34.03
N ARG A 8 49.01 1.40 33.50
CA ARG A 8 49.47 0.36 32.53
C ARG A 8 48.56 -0.05 31.38
N SER A 9 49.18 0.14 30.23
CA SER A 9 48.91 -0.46 28.89
C SER A 9 48.81 -1.98 28.92
N SER A 10 47.86 -2.53 28.11
CA SER A 10 48.12 -3.76 27.37
C SER A 10 47.53 -3.62 25.96
N ALA A 11 48.43 -3.46 25.03
CA ALA A 11 48.16 -3.60 23.63
C ALA A 11 47.74 -5.05 23.34
N ARG A 12 46.53 -5.25 22.78
CA ARG A 12 46.18 -6.47 22.07
C ARG A 12 46.01 -6.10 20.61
N SER A 13 46.92 -6.61 19.81
CA SER A 13 46.85 -6.66 18.36
C SER A 13 45.58 -7.37 17.93
N ALA A 14 44.65 -6.66 17.28
CA ALA A 14 43.59 -7.26 16.51
C ALA A 14 44.08 -7.38 15.07
N SER A 15 44.30 -8.61 14.67
CA SER A 15 44.60 -9.01 13.31
C SER A 15 43.42 -8.60 12.39
N ALA A 16 43.73 -7.87 11.34
CA ALA A 16 42.83 -7.58 10.25
C ALA A 16 42.42 -8.91 9.58
N SER A 17 41.20 -9.34 9.84
CA SER A 17 40.56 -10.41 9.08
C SER A 17 40.09 -9.80 7.77
N VAL A 18 40.81 -10.09 6.69
CA VAL A 18 40.39 -9.79 5.32
C VAL A 18 39.16 -10.64 5.06
N CYS A 19 37.99 -10.03 5.06
CA CYS A 19 36.75 -10.69 4.65
C CYS A 19 36.80 -10.83 3.14
N ASN A 20 37.08 -12.05 2.67
CA ASN A 20 36.92 -12.45 1.29
C ASN A 20 35.44 -12.33 0.91
N VAL A 21 35.11 -11.31 0.14
CA VAL A 21 33.83 -11.21 -0.55
C VAL A 21 33.83 -12.30 -1.63
N SER A 22 33.02 -13.33 -1.46
CA SER A 22 32.88 -14.41 -2.42
C SER A 22 32.19 -13.88 -3.71
N GLU A 23 32.65 -14.39 -4.85
CA GLU A 23 32.14 -14.07 -6.21
C GLU A 23 30.65 -14.36 -6.45
N SER A 24 29.83 -14.60 -5.44
CA SER A 24 28.42 -14.92 -5.56
C SER A 24 27.46 -13.71 -5.54
N GLU A 25 27.94 -12.48 -5.36
CA GLU A 25 27.07 -11.27 -5.33
C GLU A 25 26.96 -10.52 -6.67
N LEU A 26 27.54 -11.01 -7.75
CA LEU A 26 27.46 -10.41 -9.09
C LEU A 26 26.42 -11.05 -10.02
N ALA A 27 25.49 -11.85 -9.51
CA ALA A 27 24.55 -12.63 -10.32
C ALA A 27 23.11 -12.06 -10.35
N PHE A 28 22.94 -10.74 -10.52
CA PHE A 28 21.60 -10.16 -10.76
C PHE A 28 21.44 -9.56 -12.18
N LEU A 29 22.11 -10.15 -13.17
CA LEU A 29 21.80 -9.96 -14.58
C LEU A 29 21.48 -11.32 -15.21
N LEU A 30 20.41 -11.97 -14.76
CA LEU A 30 19.91 -13.16 -15.43
C LEU A 30 18.95 -12.76 -16.56
N PRO A 31 19.17 -13.28 -17.80
CA PRO A 31 18.24 -13.08 -18.90
C PRO A 31 16.91 -13.77 -18.62
N ALA A 32 15.83 -13.23 -19.16
CA ALA A 32 14.44 -13.64 -18.99
C ALA A 32 14.10 -15.10 -19.40
N SER A 33 15.07 -15.93 -19.72
CA SER A 33 14.91 -17.32 -20.17
C SER A 33 14.92 -18.36 -19.05
N LEU A 34 15.01 -17.99 -17.78
CA LEU A 34 15.07 -18.94 -16.64
C LEU A 34 13.81 -18.95 -15.76
N ILE A 35 12.68 -18.46 -16.25
CA ILE A 35 11.40 -18.82 -15.64
C ILE A 35 11.09 -20.24 -16.14
N LYS A 36 11.57 -21.26 -15.43
CA LYS A 36 11.12 -22.64 -15.67
C LYS A 36 9.60 -22.66 -15.46
N PRO A 37 8.81 -23.10 -16.45
CA PRO A 37 7.40 -23.32 -16.21
C PRO A 37 7.25 -24.35 -15.11
N ARG A 38 6.44 -24.06 -14.13
CA ARG A 38 6.02 -24.99 -13.09
C ARG A 38 5.49 -26.25 -13.78
N PRO A 39 5.90 -27.50 -13.42
CA PRO A 39 5.37 -28.68 -14.07
C PRO A 39 3.84 -28.66 -13.91
N ALA A 40 3.13 -28.76 -15.03
CA ALA A 40 1.70 -28.85 -15.07
C ALA A 40 1.32 -30.13 -14.30
N ALA A 41 0.77 -29.97 -13.09
CA ALA A 41 -0.04 -31.00 -12.47
C ALA A 41 -1.19 -31.28 -13.47
N GLY A 42 -1.37 -32.54 -13.85
CA GLY A 42 -2.17 -33.02 -14.95
C GLY A 42 -3.44 -32.21 -15.17
N ALA A 43 -3.45 -31.43 -16.21
CA ALA A 43 -4.63 -30.76 -16.69
C ALA A 43 -5.58 -31.83 -17.24
N ALA A 44 -6.58 -32.19 -16.46
CA ALA A 44 -7.80 -32.74 -17.02
C ALA A 44 -8.25 -31.77 -18.14
N PRO A 45 -8.73 -32.25 -19.30
CA PRO A 45 -9.08 -31.38 -20.41
C PRO A 45 -10.21 -30.45 -19.92
N TYR A 46 -9.93 -29.14 -19.89
CA TYR A 46 -10.88 -28.09 -19.60
C TYR A 46 -11.80 -27.89 -20.83
N THR A 47 -12.60 -28.92 -21.11
CA THR A 47 -13.76 -28.84 -22.01
C THR A 47 -15.06 -28.74 -21.20
N ALA A 48 -15.04 -27.92 -20.15
CA ALA A 48 -16.26 -27.38 -19.61
C ALA A 48 -16.68 -26.28 -20.59
N ALA A 49 -17.88 -26.40 -21.17
CA ALA A 49 -18.53 -25.34 -21.91
C ALA A 49 -18.30 -24.04 -21.08
N MET A 50 -17.73 -23.01 -21.70
CA MET A 50 -17.48 -21.72 -21.01
C MET A 50 -18.87 -21.25 -20.55
N SER A 51 -19.10 -21.36 -19.23
CA SER A 51 -20.27 -20.76 -18.62
C SER A 51 -20.23 -19.27 -18.94
N SER A 52 -21.36 -18.72 -19.36
CA SER A 52 -21.48 -17.28 -19.60
C SER A 52 -20.96 -16.52 -18.39
N ILE A 53 -20.30 -15.36 -18.58
CA ILE A 53 -19.92 -14.48 -17.47
C ILE A 53 -21.09 -14.23 -16.53
N ALA A 54 -22.33 -14.23 -17.07
CA ALA A 54 -23.58 -14.12 -16.31
C ALA A 54 -23.81 -15.28 -15.33
N ASP A 55 -23.20 -16.45 -15.57
CA ASP A 55 -23.37 -17.65 -14.73
C ASP A 55 -22.33 -17.72 -13.60
N LEU A 56 -21.32 -16.85 -13.62
CA LEU A 56 -20.31 -16.77 -12.56
C LEU A 56 -20.93 -16.17 -11.29
N ARG A 57 -21.45 -17.03 -10.43
CA ARG A 57 -22.10 -16.66 -9.18
C ARG A 57 -21.45 -17.42 -8.03
N LYS A 58 -21.08 -16.69 -6.96
CA LYS A 58 -20.62 -17.26 -5.68
C LYS A 58 -21.68 -16.99 -4.61
N SER A 59 -22.01 -17.99 -3.80
CA SER A 59 -22.76 -17.79 -2.56
C SER A 59 -21.80 -17.31 -1.48
N TYR A 60 -22.22 -16.31 -0.72
CA TYR A 60 -21.46 -15.74 0.40
C TYR A 60 -22.04 -16.23 1.71
N GLU A 61 -21.23 -16.91 2.53
CA GLU A 61 -21.72 -17.62 3.73
C GLU A 61 -20.78 -17.52 4.93
N ARG A 62 -19.68 -16.76 4.80
CA ARG A 62 -18.57 -16.85 5.72
C ARG A 62 -18.83 -16.19 7.07
N ALA A 63 -19.46 -15.03 7.08
CA ALA A 63 -19.64 -14.23 8.30
C ALA A 63 -20.86 -13.32 8.20
N GLU A 64 -21.17 -12.66 9.29
CA GLU A 64 -22.23 -11.66 9.45
C GLU A 64 -21.62 -10.36 9.96
N LEU A 65 -22.29 -9.23 9.67
CA LEU A 65 -21.96 -7.94 10.22
C LEU A 65 -23.21 -7.33 10.82
N ASP A 66 -23.32 -7.44 12.14
CA ASP A 66 -24.41 -6.91 12.92
C ASP A 66 -23.98 -5.64 13.68
N GLU A 67 -24.91 -4.73 13.93
CA GLU A 67 -24.65 -3.51 14.66
C GLU A 67 -24.17 -3.80 16.10
N SER A 68 -24.70 -4.83 16.73
CA SER A 68 -24.35 -5.22 18.10
C SER A 68 -22.92 -5.77 18.20
N ALA A 69 -22.43 -6.41 17.12
CA ALA A 69 -21.09 -6.99 17.04
C ALA A 69 -20.04 -6.06 16.40
N SER A 70 -20.47 -4.93 15.81
CA SER A 70 -19.56 -3.97 15.18
C SER A 70 -19.09 -2.91 16.17
N GLN A 71 -17.89 -2.38 15.96
CA GLN A 71 -17.31 -1.31 16.75
C GLN A 71 -18.11 0.00 16.56
N SER A 72 -18.17 0.85 17.60
CA SER A 72 -18.78 2.17 17.50
C SER A 72 -17.94 3.17 16.69
N ASP A 73 -16.61 2.97 16.70
CA ASP A 73 -15.64 3.75 15.95
C ASP A 73 -15.23 3.00 14.66
N PRO A 74 -15.38 3.63 13.48
CA PRO A 74 -15.02 2.99 12.21
C PRO A 74 -13.53 2.67 12.08
N LEU A 75 -12.64 3.44 12.71
CA LEU A 75 -11.21 3.13 12.72
C LEU A 75 -10.92 1.84 13.48
N ALA A 76 -11.57 1.65 14.63
CA ALA A 76 -11.46 0.41 15.41
C ALA A 76 -12.04 -0.79 14.64
N GLN A 77 -13.17 -0.60 13.92
CA GLN A 77 -13.73 -1.63 13.03
C GLN A 77 -12.78 -1.99 11.88
N PHE A 78 -12.14 -1.00 11.28
CA PHE A 78 -11.14 -1.22 10.23
C PHE A 78 -9.90 -1.95 10.77
N ASP A 79 -9.36 -1.52 11.91
CA ASP A 79 -8.22 -2.15 12.57
C ASP A 79 -8.48 -3.63 12.84
N GLN A 80 -9.65 -3.94 13.40
CA GLN A 80 -10.07 -5.33 13.63
C GLN A 80 -10.07 -6.13 12.33
N TRP A 81 -10.73 -5.65 11.29
CA TRP A 81 -10.86 -6.37 10.02
C TRP A 81 -9.53 -6.52 9.27
N LEU A 82 -8.65 -5.51 9.35
CA LEU A 82 -7.31 -5.59 8.76
C LEU A 82 -6.45 -6.63 9.50
N LYS A 83 -6.50 -6.69 10.83
CA LYS A 83 -5.82 -7.71 11.63
C LYS A 83 -6.32 -9.12 11.29
N GLU A 84 -7.62 -9.30 11.12
CA GLU A 84 -8.22 -10.56 10.68
C GLU A 84 -7.74 -10.95 9.26
N ALA A 85 -7.63 -9.99 8.34
CA ALA A 85 -7.13 -10.22 6.99
C ALA A 85 -5.64 -10.64 7.00
N ILE A 86 -4.83 -10.01 7.85
CA ILE A 86 -3.42 -10.37 8.05
C ILE A 86 -3.31 -11.77 8.68
N ALA A 87 -4.08 -12.04 9.72
CA ALA A 87 -4.10 -13.35 10.40
C ALA A 87 -4.57 -14.48 9.47
N ALA A 88 -5.48 -14.20 8.55
CA ALA A 88 -5.92 -15.12 7.51
C ALA A 88 -4.89 -15.27 6.37
N GLN A 89 -3.74 -14.60 6.45
CA GLN A 89 -2.66 -14.64 5.46
C GLN A 89 -3.13 -14.32 4.03
N LEU A 90 -4.03 -13.34 3.89
CA LEU A 90 -4.48 -12.91 2.58
C LEU A 90 -3.31 -12.35 1.76
N PRO A 91 -3.29 -12.53 0.44
CA PRO A 91 -2.31 -11.87 -0.40
C PRO A 91 -2.50 -10.35 -0.35
N GLU A 92 -1.44 -9.62 0.01
CA GLU A 92 -1.40 -8.15 0.09
C GLU A 92 -2.61 -7.52 0.80
N PRO A 93 -2.90 -7.87 2.09
CA PRO A 93 -4.09 -7.36 2.77
C PRO A 93 -4.08 -5.82 2.92
N ASN A 94 -2.94 -5.20 2.74
CA ASN A 94 -2.71 -3.76 2.75
C ASN A 94 -2.85 -3.09 1.36
N ALA A 95 -3.17 -3.84 0.31
CA ALA A 95 -3.47 -3.28 -1.00
C ALA A 95 -4.88 -2.68 -1.02
N MET A 96 -5.01 -1.49 -1.59
CA MET A 96 -6.28 -0.79 -1.73
C MET A 96 -6.41 -0.14 -3.11
N THR A 97 -7.63 -0.10 -3.64
CA THR A 97 -7.95 0.70 -4.81
C THR A 97 -8.17 2.15 -4.37
N LEU A 98 -7.41 3.06 -4.95
CA LEU A 98 -7.59 4.51 -4.79
C LEU A 98 -8.31 5.05 -6.02
N ALA A 99 -9.47 5.65 -5.82
CA ALA A 99 -10.21 6.40 -6.83
C ALA A 99 -10.00 7.91 -6.64
N THR A 100 -9.73 8.61 -7.72
CA THR A 100 -9.57 10.07 -7.78
C THR A 100 -10.29 10.64 -8.99
N VAL A 101 -10.66 11.91 -8.92
CA VAL A 101 -11.35 12.65 -9.97
C VAL A 101 -10.64 13.98 -10.19
N GLY A 102 -10.18 14.23 -11.39
CA GLY A 102 -9.55 15.49 -11.77
C GLY A 102 -10.55 16.57 -12.20
N SER A 103 -10.02 17.65 -12.78
CA SER A 103 -10.82 18.77 -13.29
C SER A 103 -11.72 18.41 -14.46
N ASP A 104 -11.41 17.31 -15.17
CA ASP A 104 -12.24 16.76 -16.26
C ASP A 104 -13.43 15.93 -15.77
N LEU A 105 -13.59 15.79 -14.44
CA LEU A 105 -14.64 15.02 -13.75
C LEU A 105 -14.66 13.52 -14.12
N ARG A 106 -13.63 13.01 -14.75
CA ARG A 106 -13.53 11.58 -15.09
C ARG A 106 -12.85 10.82 -13.96
N PRO A 107 -13.54 9.85 -13.33
CA PRO A 107 -12.95 9.05 -12.29
C PRO A 107 -11.85 8.14 -12.86
N SER A 108 -10.78 7.99 -12.11
CA SER A 108 -9.70 7.05 -12.42
C SER A 108 -9.32 6.25 -11.19
N THR A 109 -8.89 5.01 -11.38
CA THR A 109 -8.49 4.13 -10.27
C THR A 109 -7.10 3.54 -10.47
N ARG A 110 -6.47 3.15 -9.37
CA ARG A 110 -5.21 2.38 -9.32
C ARG A 110 -5.10 1.69 -7.97
N VAL A 111 -4.28 0.64 -7.93
CA VAL A 111 -3.91 0.02 -6.66
C VAL A 111 -2.76 0.81 -6.03
N VAL A 112 -2.87 1.06 -4.72
CA VAL A 112 -1.81 1.60 -3.87
C VAL A 112 -1.79 0.82 -2.56
N LEU A 113 -0.70 0.94 -1.78
CA LEU A 113 -0.57 0.25 -0.50
C LEU A 113 -0.76 1.23 0.65
N ILE A 114 -1.64 0.87 1.61
CA ILE A 114 -1.67 1.59 2.89
C ILE A 114 -0.32 1.43 3.60
N LYS A 115 0.17 2.50 4.21
CA LYS A 115 1.45 2.54 4.94
C LYS A 115 1.32 3.00 6.38
N GLY A 116 0.17 3.55 6.73
CA GLY A 116 -0.19 3.94 8.08
C GLY A 116 -1.67 4.29 8.16
N TYR A 117 -2.22 4.18 9.35
CA TYR A 117 -3.56 4.64 9.68
C TYR A 117 -3.62 4.98 11.17
N ASP A 118 -4.32 6.03 11.48
CA ASP A 118 -4.52 6.55 12.83
C ASP A 118 -5.81 7.38 12.90
N ALA A 119 -6.05 8.02 14.02
CA ALA A 119 -7.23 8.90 14.20
C ALA A 119 -7.25 10.09 13.22
N GLN A 120 -6.12 10.40 12.57
CA GLN A 120 -6.05 11.46 11.56
C GLN A 120 -6.38 10.95 10.15
N GLY A 121 -6.33 9.65 9.92
CA GLY A 121 -6.70 9.05 8.63
C GLY A 121 -5.77 8.00 8.08
N ILE A 122 -5.90 7.75 6.78
CA ILE A 122 -5.23 6.68 6.04
C ILE A 122 -4.09 7.26 5.21
N VAL A 123 -2.88 6.69 5.36
CA VAL A 123 -1.66 7.20 4.71
C VAL A 123 -1.14 6.27 3.63
N TRP A 124 -0.78 6.84 2.48
CA TRP A 124 -0.02 6.18 1.41
C TRP A 124 1.00 7.12 0.81
N TYR A 125 2.00 6.57 0.09
CA TYR A 125 3.06 7.36 -0.53
C TYR A 125 3.09 7.15 -2.05
N THR A 126 3.37 8.23 -2.80
CA THR A 126 3.35 8.20 -4.26
C THR A 126 4.14 9.37 -4.86
N ASN A 127 4.23 9.38 -6.19
CA ASN A 127 4.71 10.52 -6.97
C ASN A 127 3.57 11.55 -7.15
N PHE A 128 3.82 12.80 -6.77
CA PHE A 128 2.87 13.92 -6.87
C PHE A 128 2.60 14.37 -8.31
N GLU A 129 3.55 14.14 -9.22
CA GLU A 129 3.41 14.45 -10.65
C GLU A 129 2.69 13.35 -11.44
N SER A 130 2.38 12.21 -10.80
CA SER A 130 1.58 11.16 -11.41
C SER A 130 0.14 11.63 -11.67
N ARG A 131 -0.60 10.91 -12.51
CA ARG A 131 -2.01 11.24 -12.81
C ARG A 131 -2.84 11.44 -11.53
N LYS A 132 -2.72 10.54 -10.54
CA LYS A 132 -3.43 10.68 -9.26
C LYS A 132 -2.99 11.91 -8.47
N GLY A 133 -1.70 12.26 -8.52
CA GLY A 133 -1.16 13.45 -7.85
C GLY A 133 -1.72 14.73 -8.46
N GLN A 134 -1.80 14.80 -9.78
CA GLN A 134 -2.39 15.93 -10.50
C GLN A 134 -3.90 16.04 -10.26
N GLU A 135 -4.62 14.90 -10.27
CA GLU A 135 -6.05 14.84 -9.95
C GLU A 135 -6.32 15.33 -8.53
N LEU A 136 -5.54 14.87 -7.54
CA LEU A 136 -5.67 15.30 -6.14
C LEU A 136 -5.28 16.77 -5.90
N ALA A 137 -4.39 17.32 -6.70
CA ALA A 137 -4.07 18.75 -6.66
C ALA A 137 -5.24 19.61 -7.14
N ALA A 138 -6.00 19.13 -8.13
CA ALA A 138 -7.18 19.82 -8.67
C ALA A 138 -8.44 19.57 -7.83
N ASN A 139 -8.61 18.36 -7.29
CA ASN A 139 -9.75 17.95 -6.48
C ASN A 139 -9.26 17.06 -5.32
N PRO A 140 -9.21 17.59 -4.09
CA PRO A 140 -8.63 16.90 -2.95
C PRO A 140 -9.59 15.88 -2.29
N PHE A 141 -10.51 15.28 -3.04
CA PHE A 141 -11.38 14.21 -2.55
C PHE A 141 -11.03 12.88 -3.21
N ALA A 142 -11.09 11.82 -2.43
CA ALA A 142 -10.80 10.47 -2.91
C ALA A 142 -11.67 9.43 -2.20
N ALA A 143 -11.75 8.26 -2.84
CA ALA A 143 -12.29 7.06 -2.22
C ALA A 143 -11.22 5.96 -2.24
N LEU A 144 -11.14 5.22 -1.14
CA LEU A 144 -10.30 4.03 -0.96
C LEU A 144 -11.21 2.80 -0.86
N GLN A 145 -10.76 1.68 -1.43
CA GLN A 145 -11.47 0.42 -1.27
C GLN A 145 -10.49 -0.72 -1.00
N PHE A 146 -10.67 -1.42 0.10
CA PHE A 146 -10.09 -2.73 0.35
C PHE A 146 -11.10 -3.81 -0.06
N HIS A 147 -10.62 -4.85 -0.75
CA HIS A 147 -11.44 -5.96 -1.17
C HIS A 147 -10.76 -7.28 -0.78
N TRP A 148 -11.19 -7.86 0.31
CA TRP A 148 -10.71 -9.13 0.85
C TRP A 148 -11.64 -10.26 0.42
N VAL A 149 -11.38 -10.79 -0.77
CA VAL A 149 -12.27 -11.76 -1.46
C VAL A 149 -12.49 -13.03 -0.64
N GLU A 150 -11.43 -13.53 0.00
CA GLU A 150 -11.48 -14.75 0.81
C GLU A 150 -12.29 -14.58 2.09
N LEU A 151 -12.38 -13.35 2.61
CA LEU A 151 -13.21 -13.00 3.76
C LEU A 151 -14.59 -12.52 3.37
N GLU A 152 -14.86 -12.39 2.08
CA GLU A 152 -16.11 -11.85 1.56
C GLU A 152 -16.42 -10.45 2.11
N ARG A 153 -15.37 -9.61 2.23
CA ARG A 153 -15.43 -8.28 2.84
C ARG A 153 -14.96 -7.18 1.90
N VAL A 154 -15.65 -6.05 2.00
CA VAL A 154 -15.21 -4.79 1.38
C VAL A 154 -15.26 -3.68 2.40
N VAL A 155 -14.19 -2.88 2.48
CA VAL A 155 -14.20 -1.61 3.21
C VAL A 155 -14.04 -0.48 2.21
N ARG A 156 -14.93 0.52 2.27
CA ARG A 156 -14.83 1.76 1.50
C ARG A 156 -14.64 2.92 2.46
N ILE A 157 -13.79 3.86 2.06
CA ILE A 157 -13.44 5.03 2.87
C ILE A 157 -13.42 6.23 1.94
N GLU A 158 -14.18 7.25 2.25
CA GLU A 158 -14.23 8.48 1.48
C GLU A 158 -13.81 9.64 2.37
N GLY A 159 -13.23 10.67 1.77
CA GLY A 159 -12.83 11.84 2.52
C GLY A 159 -11.91 12.79 1.76
N ARG A 160 -11.46 13.81 2.46
CA ARG A 160 -10.54 14.82 1.96
C ARG A 160 -9.10 14.35 2.10
N VAL A 161 -8.31 14.60 1.07
CA VAL A 161 -6.88 14.24 1.02
C VAL A 161 -6.02 15.47 1.25
N GLU A 162 -5.00 15.32 2.08
CA GLU A 162 -3.95 16.31 2.29
C GLU A 162 -2.56 15.67 2.16
N LYS A 163 -1.52 16.45 1.93
CA LYS A 163 -0.14 15.95 1.97
C LYS A 163 0.27 15.76 3.43
N VAL A 164 1.01 14.68 3.70
CA VAL A 164 1.70 14.53 5.00
C VAL A 164 2.84 15.54 5.11
N SER A 165 3.36 15.74 6.32
CA SER A 165 4.53 16.62 6.53
C SER A 165 5.77 16.10 5.79
N ASP A 166 6.69 17.00 5.46
CA ASP A 166 7.97 16.61 4.87
C ASP A 166 8.75 15.68 5.80
N GLN A 167 8.73 15.93 7.10
CA GLN A 167 9.38 15.08 8.10
C GLN A 167 8.83 13.64 8.09
N GLU A 168 7.50 13.46 8.01
CA GLU A 168 6.86 12.15 7.92
C GLU A 168 7.23 11.47 6.59
N ALA A 169 7.22 12.23 5.49
CA ALA A 169 7.61 11.72 4.18
C ALA A 169 9.07 11.31 4.11
N ASP A 170 9.99 12.10 4.69
CA ASP A 170 11.42 11.81 4.74
C ASP A 170 11.72 10.57 5.59
N THR A 171 11.08 10.46 6.75
CA THR A 171 11.19 9.31 7.64
C THR A 171 10.78 8.02 6.94
N TYR A 172 9.63 8.02 6.28
CA TYR A 172 9.17 6.85 5.54
C TYR A 172 10.06 6.58 4.31
N TYR A 173 10.47 7.62 3.56
CA TYR A 173 11.35 7.44 2.40
C TYR A 173 12.67 6.77 2.79
N ALA A 174 13.29 7.17 3.88
CA ALA A 174 14.54 6.62 4.38
C ALA A 174 14.42 5.13 4.77
N SER A 175 13.26 4.69 5.25
CA SER A 175 12.99 3.29 5.61
C SER A 175 12.81 2.35 4.41
N ARG A 176 12.67 2.90 3.17
CA ARG A 176 12.45 2.10 1.97
C ARG A 176 13.74 1.42 1.51
N PRO A 177 13.67 0.22 0.90
CA PRO A 177 14.81 -0.40 0.24
C PRO A 177 15.45 0.53 -0.79
N LEU A 178 16.77 0.44 -0.98
CA LEU A 178 17.55 1.30 -1.88
C LEU A 178 16.95 1.34 -3.30
N ASP A 179 16.64 0.17 -3.87
CA ASP A 179 16.05 0.07 -5.21
C ASP A 179 14.71 0.82 -5.33
N SER A 180 13.89 0.78 -4.27
CA SER A 180 12.63 1.53 -4.22
C SER A 180 12.86 3.02 -4.11
N ARG A 181 13.93 3.46 -3.45
CA ARG A 181 14.33 4.88 -3.37
C ARG A 181 14.85 5.37 -4.71
N ILE A 182 15.71 4.60 -5.38
CA ILE A 182 16.20 4.88 -6.74
C ILE A 182 15.01 4.90 -7.74
N GLY A 183 14.10 3.92 -7.63
CA GLY A 183 12.90 3.85 -8.49
C GLY A 183 12.01 5.08 -8.40
N ALA A 184 11.94 5.75 -7.25
CA ALA A 184 11.18 6.99 -7.08
C ALA A 184 11.76 8.15 -7.92
N TRP A 185 13.06 8.18 -8.15
CA TRP A 185 13.74 9.12 -9.06
C TRP A 185 13.64 8.71 -10.53
N ALA A 186 13.73 7.41 -10.79
CA ALA A 186 13.86 6.88 -12.14
C ALA A 186 12.55 6.91 -12.93
N SER A 187 11.40 6.87 -12.26
CA SER A 187 10.11 6.73 -12.92
C SER A 187 9.37 8.06 -13.08
N PRO A 188 9.22 8.59 -14.31
CA PRO A 188 8.27 9.67 -14.59
C PRO A 188 6.85 9.09 -14.57
N GLN A 189 6.34 8.83 -13.38
CA GLN A 189 5.13 8.04 -13.16
C GLN A 189 3.91 8.60 -13.91
N SER A 190 3.21 7.75 -14.64
CA SER A 190 2.05 8.05 -15.48
C SER A 190 2.34 8.80 -16.78
N GLN A 191 3.60 9.11 -17.08
CA GLN A 191 3.98 9.75 -18.35
C GLN A 191 4.21 8.70 -19.44
N VAL A 192 4.01 9.09 -20.71
CA VAL A 192 4.35 8.26 -21.86
C VAL A 192 5.87 8.21 -22.01
N ILE A 193 6.42 7.02 -22.15
CA ILE A 193 7.84 6.77 -22.39
C ILE A 193 8.00 5.93 -23.66
N SER A 194 9.14 6.03 -24.33
CA SER A 194 9.41 5.29 -25.55
C SER A 194 9.61 3.78 -25.34
N GLY A 195 9.85 3.35 -24.12
CA GLY A 195 10.01 1.94 -23.77
C GLY A 195 10.64 1.73 -22.40
N ARG A 196 10.68 0.47 -21.95
CA ARG A 196 11.23 0.10 -20.64
C ARG A 196 12.70 0.52 -20.46
N GLY A 197 13.47 0.62 -21.57
CA GLY A 197 14.86 1.05 -21.53
C GLY A 197 15.07 2.41 -20.88
N VAL A 198 14.09 3.34 -21.00
CA VAL A 198 14.13 4.64 -20.32
C VAL A 198 14.21 4.49 -18.81
N LEU A 199 13.41 3.59 -18.23
CA LEU A 199 13.41 3.35 -16.79
C LEU A 199 14.73 2.73 -16.32
N VAL A 200 15.28 1.80 -17.08
CA VAL A 200 16.57 1.14 -16.78
C VAL A 200 17.70 2.18 -16.82
N ALA A 201 17.75 3.00 -17.88
CA ALA A 201 18.76 4.05 -18.01
C ALA A 201 18.66 5.09 -16.86
N ASN A 202 17.45 5.54 -16.54
CA ASN A 202 17.23 6.45 -15.42
C ASN A 202 17.65 5.82 -14.09
N ALA A 203 17.31 4.57 -13.83
CA ALA A 203 17.69 3.88 -12.60
C ALA A 203 19.22 3.78 -12.48
N ALA A 204 19.93 3.40 -13.55
CA ALA A 204 21.37 3.38 -13.56
C ALA A 204 22.01 4.76 -13.32
N LYS A 205 21.46 5.80 -13.96
CA LYS A 205 21.89 7.21 -13.75
C LYS A 205 21.77 7.61 -12.29
N TYR A 206 20.61 7.41 -11.67
CA TYR A 206 20.38 7.85 -10.29
C TYR A 206 21.09 6.95 -9.28
N ALA A 207 21.29 5.67 -9.56
CA ALA A 207 22.14 4.81 -8.73
C ALA A 207 23.58 5.30 -8.72
N ALA A 208 24.15 5.65 -9.88
CA ALA A 208 25.49 6.24 -9.97
C ALA A 208 25.60 7.61 -9.30
N GLN A 209 24.54 8.44 -9.42
CA GLN A 209 24.51 9.78 -8.84
C GLN A 209 24.44 9.78 -7.31
N PHE A 210 23.62 8.94 -6.73
CA PHE A 210 23.30 8.97 -5.29
C PHE A 210 23.97 7.87 -4.48
N LEU A 211 24.57 6.88 -5.14
CA LEU A 211 25.17 5.71 -4.49
C LEU A 211 24.18 5.04 -3.51
N LEU A 212 24.55 4.95 -2.23
CA LEU A 212 23.74 4.27 -1.23
C LEU A 212 22.70 5.16 -0.52
N ASN A 213 22.74 6.47 -0.76
CA ASN A 213 21.91 7.41 -0.01
C ASN A 213 21.17 8.42 -0.90
N PRO A 214 20.24 7.98 -1.76
CA PRO A 214 19.41 8.89 -2.53
C PRO A 214 18.51 9.71 -1.61
N PRO A 215 18.50 11.06 -1.75
CA PRO A 215 17.54 11.91 -1.06
C PRO A 215 16.12 11.66 -1.57
N ARG A 216 15.10 12.07 -0.80
CA ARG A 216 13.72 12.03 -1.29
C ARG A 216 13.54 12.99 -2.47
N PRO A 217 12.98 12.55 -3.61
CA PRO A 217 12.67 13.45 -4.70
C PRO A 217 11.62 14.49 -4.28
N PRO A 218 11.69 15.74 -4.75
CA PRO A 218 10.71 16.78 -4.42
C PRO A 218 9.29 16.46 -4.91
N HIS A 219 9.19 15.64 -5.94
CA HIS A 219 7.93 15.19 -6.52
C HIS A 219 7.38 13.90 -5.85
N TRP A 220 7.99 13.43 -4.76
CA TRP A 220 7.55 12.20 -4.09
C TRP A 220 7.27 12.47 -2.61
N GLY A 221 6.17 11.89 -2.10
CA GLY A 221 5.80 12.02 -0.69
C GLY A 221 4.52 11.29 -0.37
N GLY A 222 3.96 11.61 0.79
CA GLY A 222 2.76 10.97 1.30
C GLY A 222 1.51 11.82 1.13
N TYR A 223 0.40 11.12 1.04
CA TYR A 223 -0.95 11.66 1.19
C TYR A 223 -1.63 11.01 2.39
N ARG A 224 -2.47 11.78 3.07
CA ARG A 224 -3.37 11.33 4.13
C ARG A 224 -4.80 11.62 3.69
N LEU A 225 -5.65 10.61 3.63
CA LEU A 225 -7.10 10.80 3.50
C LEU A 225 -7.68 10.94 4.90
N ARG A 226 -8.35 12.06 5.16
CA ARG A 226 -9.15 12.30 6.36
C ARG A 226 -10.56 11.80 6.10
N PRO A 227 -10.98 10.70 6.73
CA PRO A 227 -12.27 10.12 6.43
C PRO A 227 -13.43 10.97 6.94
N ASP A 228 -14.48 11.08 6.13
CA ASP A 228 -15.78 11.59 6.52
C ASP A 228 -16.90 10.56 6.33
N ASN A 229 -16.59 9.45 5.61
CA ASN A 229 -17.50 8.36 5.37
C ASN A 229 -16.75 7.02 5.31
N TRP A 230 -17.23 6.03 6.06
CA TRP A 230 -16.77 4.64 6.01
C TRP A 230 -17.95 3.74 5.68
N GLN A 231 -17.69 2.69 4.90
CA GLN A 231 -18.66 1.65 4.67
C GLN A 231 -18.00 0.28 4.80
N PHE A 232 -18.59 -0.57 5.63
CA PHE A 232 -18.22 -1.97 5.81
C PHE A 232 -19.27 -2.83 5.15
N TRP A 233 -18.85 -3.73 4.28
CA TRP A 233 -19.70 -4.66 3.57
C TRP A 233 -19.24 -6.08 3.84
N GLN A 234 -20.18 -6.96 4.23
CA GLN A 234 -19.98 -8.38 4.44
C GLN A 234 -20.90 -9.18 3.52
N GLY A 235 -20.31 -10.14 2.80
CA GLY A 235 -21.07 -11.02 1.93
C GLY A 235 -22.06 -11.89 2.70
N ARG A 236 -23.31 -12.02 2.18
CA ARG A 236 -24.39 -12.86 2.72
C ARG A 236 -25.10 -13.59 1.59
N LYS A 237 -25.78 -14.69 1.93
CA LYS A 237 -26.64 -15.46 1.03
C LYS A 237 -27.69 -14.58 0.34
N SER A 238 -28.14 -15.02 -0.79
CA SER A 238 -29.26 -14.40 -1.52
C SER A 238 -29.08 -12.93 -1.85
N ARG A 239 -27.82 -12.44 -1.85
CA ARG A 239 -27.45 -11.03 -2.06
C ARG A 239 -27.96 -10.06 -0.98
N LEU A 240 -28.44 -10.57 0.15
CA LEU A 240 -28.89 -9.76 1.29
C LEU A 240 -27.69 -9.39 2.19
N HIS A 241 -26.70 -8.70 1.58
CA HIS A 241 -25.42 -8.39 2.20
C HIS A 241 -25.56 -7.39 3.35
N ASP A 242 -24.77 -7.58 4.40
CA ASP A 242 -24.70 -6.60 5.47
C ASP A 242 -23.87 -5.41 5.04
N ARG A 243 -24.40 -4.20 5.29
CA ARG A 243 -23.72 -2.95 4.96
C ARG A 243 -23.91 -1.97 6.11
N LEU A 244 -22.81 -1.67 6.81
CA LEU A 244 -22.78 -0.62 7.84
C LEU A 244 -22.02 0.60 7.32
N GLN A 245 -22.64 1.75 7.41
CA GLN A 245 -22.05 3.04 7.08
C GLN A 245 -21.81 3.83 8.36
N TYR A 246 -20.68 4.53 8.42
CA TYR A 246 -20.35 5.51 9.43
C TYR A 246 -20.11 6.85 8.74
N ARG A 247 -20.93 7.83 9.05
CA ARG A 247 -20.80 9.20 8.55
C ARG A 247 -20.36 10.11 9.66
N LEU A 248 -19.37 10.96 9.38
CA LEU A 248 -18.97 12.01 10.30
C LEU A 248 -20.09 13.05 10.41
N GLU A 249 -20.60 13.30 11.61
CA GLU A 249 -21.66 14.28 11.80
C GLU A 249 -21.08 15.69 11.84
N ALA A 250 -21.60 16.57 11.02
CA ALA A 250 -21.20 17.97 11.00
C ALA A 250 -21.51 18.63 12.36
N GLY A 251 -20.51 19.27 12.95
CA GLY A 251 -20.68 19.99 14.23
C GLY A 251 -20.72 19.12 15.49
N SER A 252 -20.55 17.80 15.37
CA SER A 252 -20.60 16.86 16.50
C SER A 252 -19.29 16.70 17.28
N GLY A 253 -18.26 17.48 16.94
CA GLY A 253 -16.92 17.29 17.55
C GLY A 253 -16.22 16.00 17.15
N GLY A 254 -16.65 15.35 16.06
CA GLY A 254 -16.03 14.14 15.54
C GLY A 254 -16.82 12.84 15.80
N ALA A 255 -18.09 12.93 16.21
CA ALA A 255 -18.94 11.76 16.38
C ALA A 255 -19.31 11.10 15.06
N TRP A 256 -19.42 9.78 15.07
CA TRP A 256 -19.80 8.97 13.93
C TRP A 256 -21.26 8.50 14.06
N LEU A 257 -22.08 8.82 13.06
CA LEU A 257 -23.41 8.25 12.91
C LEU A 257 -23.29 6.90 12.17
N ARG A 258 -23.59 5.81 12.87
CA ARG A 258 -23.61 4.46 12.29
C ARG A 258 -25.02 4.12 11.82
N GLN A 259 -25.14 3.65 10.57
CA GLN A 259 -26.40 3.30 9.94
C GLN A 259 -26.26 2.02 9.11
N ARG A 260 -27.34 1.23 9.04
CA ARG A 260 -27.41 0.09 8.08
C ARG A 260 -27.91 0.59 6.73
N LEU A 261 -27.26 0.15 5.66
CA LEU A 261 -27.72 0.38 4.30
C LEU A 261 -28.33 -0.89 3.72
N ALA A 262 -29.34 -0.73 2.89
CA ALA A 262 -29.82 -1.83 2.05
C ALA A 262 -28.72 -2.32 1.11
N PRO A 263 -28.63 -3.63 0.80
CA PRO A 263 -27.63 -4.21 -0.07
C PRO A 263 -27.77 -3.75 -1.53
#